data_8b04a9a234c19200988c1ff3d7596cf8
#
_entry.id   8b04a9a234c19200988c1ff3d7596cf8
#
_cell.length_a   1.000
_cell.length_b   1.000
_cell.length_c   1.000
_cell.angle_alpha   90.00
_cell.angle_beta   90.00
_cell.angle_gamma   90.00
#
_symmetry.space_group_name_H-M   'P 1'
#
loop_
_entity.id
_entity.type
_entity.pdbx_description
1 polymer ?
#
loop_
_entity_poly.entity_id
_entity_poly.type
_entity_poly.pdbx_seq_one_letter_code
_entity_poly.pdbx_strand_id
1 'polypeptide(L)'
;MTPPYELRAGQKGTPLVLLHGFLGRPSMWMEALHALGAPGPVALGTLPGHGPDPWKSPQDAFESAVDAMASAIPFSQPSWLIGYSMGARLALWMALRHPERFAGAILIGGHPGLRTEAERAQRMEADDNDAENLLAGGLESFVNRWEQLPLFESQKRLPPHIRDFQRHRRLDHTPEGIAWAHRTLGLGRMPSAWKLVQDARVRLRIVAGEQDEKFKALGQELFMTAPDARFRAIPGAGHDVALENPVALAREIRTALADATSTSSHPRN
;
A
#
# COMPACT_ATOMS: atom_id res chain seq x y z
N MET A 1 -15.39 16.82 -5.16
CA MET A 1 -14.58 15.61 -4.96
C MET A 1 -13.72 15.81 -3.72
N THR A 2 -13.73 14.88 -2.78
CA THR A 2 -12.87 14.92 -1.60
C THR A 2 -11.42 14.78 -2.07
N PRO A 3 -10.50 15.65 -1.64
CA PRO A 3 -9.07 15.48 -1.97
C PRO A 3 -8.61 14.08 -1.55
N PRO A 4 -7.78 13.38 -2.34
CA PRO A 4 -7.35 12.03 -2.03
C PRO A 4 -6.39 11.97 -0.82
N TYR A 5 -6.01 13.11 -0.22
CA TYR A 5 -5.04 13.19 0.87
C TYR A 5 -5.53 14.02 2.06
N GLU A 6 -5.44 13.43 3.24
CA GLU A 6 -5.58 14.12 4.52
C GLU A 6 -4.18 14.57 4.99
N LEU A 7 -4.03 15.87 5.24
CA LEU A 7 -2.75 16.44 5.68
C LEU A 7 -2.64 16.44 7.20
N ARG A 8 -1.47 16.05 7.69
CA ARG A 8 -1.08 16.19 9.08
C ARG A 8 0.21 16.99 9.16
N ALA A 9 0.21 18.01 9.99
CA ALA A 9 1.41 18.77 10.29
C ALA A 9 2.43 17.87 11.01
N GLY A 10 3.70 18.06 10.69
CA GLY A 10 4.84 17.38 11.32
C GLY A 10 5.96 18.38 11.58
N GLN A 11 7.04 17.91 12.18
CA GLN A 11 8.27 18.69 12.32
C GLN A 11 8.91 18.92 10.94
N LYS A 12 9.97 19.75 10.88
CA LYS A 12 10.77 19.87 9.66
C LYS A 12 11.42 18.51 9.34
N GLY A 13 11.15 17.97 8.17
CA GLY A 13 11.67 16.67 7.76
C GLY A 13 11.14 16.26 6.39
N THR A 14 11.58 15.10 5.92
CA THR A 14 11.12 14.55 4.65
C THR A 14 9.63 14.20 4.73
N PRO A 15 8.79 14.66 3.77
CA PRO A 15 7.37 14.34 3.76
C PRO A 15 7.12 12.85 3.57
N LEU A 16 6.04 12.37 4.17
CA LEU A 16 5.57 11.00 4.05
C LEU A 16 4.21 10.97 3.36
N VAL A 17 4.03 10.05 2.43
CA VAL A 17 2.74 9.75 1.79
C VAL A 17 2.38 8.31 2.10
N LEU A 18 1.27 8.09 2.80
CA LEU A 18 0.84 6.77 3.27
C LEU A 18 -0.42 6.32 2.54
N LEU A 19 -0.37 5.12 1.96
CA LEU A 19 -1.43 4.52 1.15
C LEU A 19 -1.90 3.20 1.78
N HIS A 20 -3.17 3.15 2.16
CA HIS A 20 -3.78 1.97 2.78
C HIS A 20 -3.99 0.79 1.80
N GLY A 21 -4.36 -0.38 2.29
CA GLY A 21 -4.71 -1.54 1.48
C GLY A 21 -6.18 -1.54 1.04
N PHE A 22 -6.58 -2.58 0.30
CA PHE A 22 -7.97 -2.82 -0.06
C PHE A 22 -8.85 -2.93 1.19
N LEU A 23 -10.05 -2.36 1.16
CA LEU A 23 -10.96 -2.19 2.31
C LEU A 23 -10.32 -1.42 3.48
N GLY A 24 -9.25 -0.68 3.23
CA GLY A 24 -8.59 0.13 4.23
C GLY A 24 -9.08 1.59 4.24
N ARG A 25 -8.62 2.34 5.25
CA ARG A 25 -8.86 3.77 5.42
C ARG A 25 -7.56 4.44 5.89
N PRO A 26 -7.39 5.76 5.68
CA PRO A 26 -6.23 6.49 6.21
C PRO A 26 -5.96 6.27 7.69
N SER A 27 -7.01 6.06 8.50
CA SER A 27 -6.90 5.82 9.94
C SER A 27 -6.13 4.54 10.32
N MET A 28 -5.86 3.63 9.39
CA MET A 28 -5.04 2.44 9.68
C MET A 28 -3.61 2.78 10.10
N TRP A 29 -3.13 3.94 9.72
CA TRP A 29 -1.75 4.37 9.98
C TRP A 29 -1.52 5.00 11.34
N MET A 30 -2.60 5.23 12.13
CA MET A 30 -2.50 6.05 13.34
C MET A 30 -1.56 5.48 14.39
N GLU A 31 -1.61 4.17 14.66
CA GLU A 31 -0.72 3.53 15.64
C GLU A 31 0.75 3.55 15.18
N ALA A 32 1.00 3.27 13.90
CA ALA A 32 2.35 3.35 13.34
C ALA A 32 2.89 4.78 13.35
N LEU A 33 2.06 5.79 13.05
CA LEU A 33 2.44 7.20 13.12
C LEU A 33 2.66 7.67 14.55
N HIS A 34 1.85 7.22 15.51
CA HIS A 34 2.07 7.49 16.92
C HIS A 34 3.41 6.93 17.38
N ALA A 35 3.70 5.66 17.04
CA ALA A 35 4.97 5.01 17.37
C ALA A 35 6.17 5.65 16.64
N LEU A 36 5.96 6.21 15.44
CA LEU A 36 6.98 6.90 14.66
C LEU A 36 7.37 8.25 15.26
N GLY A 37 6.45 8.92 15.93
CA GLY A 37 6.55 10.33 16.29
C GLY A 37 6.22 11.22 15.09
N ALA A 38 6.60 12.48 15.12
CA ALA A 38 6.33 13.45 14.05
C ALA A 38 7.58 13.71 13.19
N PRO A 39 7.98 12.80 12.28
CA PRO A 39 9.25 12.88 11.57
C PRO A 39 9.26 13.95 10.46
N GLY A 40 8.09 14.40 10.02
CA GLY A 40 7.89 15.37 8.96
C GLY A 40 6.40 15.54 8.63
N PRO A 41 6.05 16.34 7.60
CA PRO A 41 4.69 16.44 7.12
C PRO A 41 4.18 15.08 6.58
N VAL A 42 2.91 14.77 6.84
CA VAL A 42 2.30 13.50 6.44
C VAL A 42 1.07 13.75 5.58
N ALA A 43 0.96 13.04 4.46
CA ALA A 43 -0.24 12.96 3.64
C ALA A 43 -0.79 11.53 3.68
N LEU A 44 -2.00 11.36 4.18
CA LEU A 44 -2.70 10.08 4.24
C LEU A 44 -3.63 9.97 3.04
N GLY A 45 -3.30 9.11 2.09
CA GLY A 45 -4.07 8.93 0.88
C GLY A 45 -5.28 8.01 1.09
N THR A 46 -6.44 8.46 0.61
CA THR A 46 -7.59 7.56 0.39
C THR A 46 -7.50 7.00 -1.02
N LEU A 47 -7.42 5.68 -1.16
CA LEU A 47 -7.35 5.04 -2.48
C LEU A 47 -8.65 5.25 -3.26
N PRO A 48 -8.57 5.33 -4.62
CA PRO A 48 -9.77 5.42 -5.46
C PRO A 48 -10.76 4.29 -5.16
N GLY A 49 -12.04 4.60 -5.18
CA GLY A 49 -13.11 3.64 -4.87
C GLY A 49 -13.33 3.37 -3.38
N HIS A 50 -12.53 3.96 -2.48
CA HIS A 50 -12.64 3.72 -1.04
C HIS A 50 -13.30 4.89 -0.31
N GLY A 51 -13.98 4.56 0.79
CA GLY A 51 -14.68 5.51 1.64
C GLY A 51 -16.19 5.62 1.36
N PRO A 52 -16.90 6.37 2.21
CA PRO A 52 -18.35 6.60 2.04
C PRO A 52 -18.65 7.54 0.86
N ASP A 53 -17.70 8.39 0.47
CA ASP A 53 -17.76 9.26 -0.70
C ASP A 53 -16.54 8.98 -1.60
N PRO A 54 -16.59 7.85 -2.36
CA PRO A 54 -15.43 7.38 -3.10
C PRO A 54 -15.14 8.22 -4.34
N TRP A 55 -13.91 8.71 -4.46
CA TRP A 55 -13.41 9.29 -5.69
C TRP A 55 -12.94 8.20 -6.67
N LYS A 56 -12.95 8.52 -7.97
CA LYS A 56 -12.45 7.63 -9.03
C LYS A 56 -11.43 8.37 -9.89
N SER A 57 -10.49 7.63 -10.49
CA SER A 57 -9.59 8.20 -11.47
C SER A 57 -10.33 8.62 -12.74
N PRO A 58 -9.75 9.54 -13.54
CA PRO A 58 -10.40 10.04 -14.78
C PRO A 58 -10.71 8.93 -15.80
N GLN A 59 -9.92 7.87 -15.80
CA GLN A 59 -10.11 6.68 -16.61
C GLN A 59 -10.12 5.45 -15.69
N ASP A 60 -10.94 4.45 -16.02
CA ASP A 60 -11.04 3.19 -15.27
C ASP A 60 -9.86 2.27 -15.62
N ALA A 61 -8.65 2.76 -15.33
CA ALA A 61 -7.38 2.09 -15.60
C ALA A 61 -6.42 2.24 -14.41
N PHE A 62 -5.64 1.20 -14.14
CA PHE A 62 -4.68 1.17 -13.04
C PHE A 62 -3.68 2.35 -13.14
N GLU A 63 -3.10 2.57 -14.31
CA GLU A 63 -2.13 3.65 -14.53
C GLU A 63 -2.74 5.05 -14.37
N SER A 64 -4.00 5.23 -14.77
CA SER A 64 -4.72 6.50 -14.55
C SER A 64 -4.89 6.80 -13.06
N ALA A 65 -5.15 5.77 -12.24
CA ALA A 65 -5.22 5.91 -10.79
C ALA A 65 -3.84 6.25 -10.19
N VAL A 66 -2.77 5.61 -10.67
CA VAL A 66 -1.38 5.88 -10.27
C VAL A 66 -1.03 7.34 -10.54
N ASP A 67 -1.28 7.83 -11.76
CA ASP A 67 -0.94 9.19 -12.18
C ASP A 67 -1.79 10.25 -11.44
N ALA A 68 -3.09 9.97 -11.25
CA ALA A 68 -3.97 10.85 -10.48
C ALA A 68 -3.52 10.96 -9.01
N MET A 69 -3.19 9.83 -8.36
CA MET A 69 -2.67 9.82 -7.00
C MET A 69 -1.34 10.58 -6.90
N ALA A 70 -0.39 10.32 -7.82
CA ALA A 70 0.89 11.00 -7.83
C ALA A 70 0.72 12.51 -8.01
N SER A 71 -0.11 12.94 -8.95
CA SER A 71 -0.33 14.37 -9.25
C SER A 71 -0.97 15.14 -8.09
N ALA A 72 -1.81 14.47 -7.29
CA ALA A 72 -2.51 15.08 -6.17
C ALA A 72 -1.70 15.17 -4.87
N ILE A 73 -0.48 14.63 -4.83
CA ILE A 73 0.40 14.73 -3.65
C ILE A 73 0.71 16.21 -3.37
N PRO A 74 0.43 16.70 -2.15
CA PRO A 74 0.49 18.13 -1.81
C PRO A 74 1.88 18.61 -1.42
N PHE A 75 2.94 17.90 -1.83
CA PHE A 75 4.32 18.25 -1.51
C PHE A 75 5.11 18.60 -2.77
N SER A 76 5.84 19.70 -2.73
CA SER A 76 6.76 20.13 -3.80
C SER A 76 8.14 19.46 -3.73
N GLN A 77 8.54 19.01 -2.55
CA GLN A 77 9.80 18.29 -2.34
C GLN A 77 9.59 16.78 -2.41
N PRO A 78 10.63 16.00 -2.78
CA PRO A 78 10.52 14.55 -2.81
C PRO A 78 10.07 13.95 -1.48
N SER A 79 9.08 13.05 -1.52
CA SER A 79 8.51 12.39 -0.34
C SER A 79 8.85 10.90 -0.32
N TRP A 80 8.74 10.27 0.86
CA TRP A 80 8.71 8.82 0.97
C TRP A 80 7.28 8.30 0.80
N LEU A 81 7.12 7.36 -0.13
CA LEU A 81 5.88 6.60 -0.26
C LEU A 81 5.89 5.43 0.73
N ILE A 82 4.78 5.22 1.43
CA ILE A 82 4.59 4.07 2.32
C ILE A 82 3.24 3.44 1.95
N GLY A 83 3.29 2.28 1.35
CA GLY A 83 2.08 1.60 0.89
C GLY A 83 1.92 0.22 1.52
N TYR A 84 0.67 -0.14 1.83
CA TYR A 84 0.32 -1.47 2.29
C TYR A 84 -0.54 -2.20 1.24
N SER A 85 -0.17 -3.44 0.89
CA SER A 85 -0.94 -4.33 0.02
C SER A 85 -1.33 -3.66 -1.33
N MET A 86 -2.59 -3.33 -1.58
CA MET A 86 -3.02 -2.55 -2.74
C MET A 86 -2.32 -1.19 -2.80
N GLY A 87 -2.21 -0.49 -1.67
CA GLY A 87 -1.47 0.77 -1.58
C GLY A 87 0.03 0.61 -1.89
N ALA A 88 0.64 -0.54 -1.55
CA ALA A 88 2.03 -0.83 -1.92
C ALA A 88 2.20 -1.03 -3.43
N ARG A 89 1.21 -1.62 -4.11
CA ARG A 89 1.20 -1.76 -5.57
C ARG A 89 1.14 -0.39 -6.26
N LEU A 90 0.26 0.49 -5.79
CA LEU A 90 0.18 1.87 -6.27
C LEU A 90 1.46 2.65 -5.96
N ALA A 91 1.99 2.55 -4.73
CA ALA A 91 3.25 3.19 -4.34
C ALA A 91 4.43 2.75 -5.21
N LEU A 92 4.55 1.45 -5.51
CA LEU A 92 5.57 0.94 -6.42
C LEU A 92 5.45 1.58 -7.81
N TRP A 93 4.25 1.59 -8.38
CA TRP A 93 4.02 2.16 -9.70
C TRP A 93 4.20 3.68 -9.73
N MET A 94 3.78 4.41 -8.69
CA MET A 94 4.05 5.85 -8.56
C MET A 94 5.56 6.12 -8.55
N ALA A 95 6.31 5.35 -7.75
CA ALA A 95 7.76 5.49 -7.64
C ALA A 95 8.49 5.16 -8.96
N LEU A 96 8.03 4.17 -9.72
CA LEU A 96 8.63 3.81 -11.01
C LEU A 96 8.30 4.79 -12.14
N ARG A 97 7.10 5.38 -12.13
CA ARG A 97 6.66 6.32 -13.18
C ARG A 97 7.10 7.76 -12.93
N HIS A 98 7.25 8.15 -11.67
CA HIS A 98 7.56 9.53 -11.23
C HIS A 98 8.75 9.55 -10.26
N PRO A 99 9.92 8.96 -10.63
CA PRO A 99 11.03 8.75 -9.69
C PRO A 99 11.59 10.05 -9.11
N GLU A 100 11.45 11.17 -9.82
CA GLU A 100 11.90 12.49 -9.38
C GLU A 100 11.10 13.06 -8.20
N ARG A 101 9.88 12.56 -7.99
CA ARG A 101 8.98 13.02 -6.92
C ARG A 101 9.19 12.29 -5.61
N PHE A 102 9.98 11.19 -5.62
CA PHE A 102 10.07 10.30 -4.46
C PHE A 102 11.51 10.04 -4.04
N ALA A 103 11.79 10.24 -2.76
CA ALA A 103 13.06 9.88 -2.14
C ALA A 103 13.21 8.36 -1.96
N GLY A 104 12.10 7.63 -1.96
CA GLY A 104 12.03 6.19 -1.87
C GLY A 104 10.61 5.68 -1.64
N ALA A 105 10.44 4.36 -1.63
CA ALA A 105 9.17 3.71 -1.32
C ALA A 105 9.35 2.56 -0.32
N ILE A 106 8.46 2.49 0.67
CA ILE A 106 8.33 1.38 1.61
C ILE A 106 7.10 0.58 1.21
N LEU A 107 7.32 -0.65 0.78
CA LEU A 107 6.31 -1.54 0.21
C LEU A 107 6.00 -2.65 1.21
N ILE A 108 4.84 -2.56 1.88
CA ILE A 108 4.43 -3.50 2.92
C ILE A 108 3.44 -4.51 2.30
N GLY A 109 3.82 -5.79 2.23
CA GLY A 109 3.00 -6.83 1.61
C GLY A 109 2.65 -6.50 0.15
N GLY A 110 3.57 -5.87 -0.58
CA GLY A 110 3.38 -5.45 -1.96
C GLY A 110 3.60 -6.58 -2.96
N HIS A 111 2.95 -6.50 -4.12
CA HIS A 111 3.11 -7.41 -5.24
C HIS A 111 3.55 -6.63 -6.49
N PRO A 112 4.63 -7.00 -7.18
CA PRO A 112 5.10 -6.25 -8.36
C PRO A 112 4.33 -6.56 -9.66
N GLY A 113 3.23 -7.29 -9.57
CA GLY A 113 2.40 -7.68 -10.71
C GLY A 113 2.58 -9.15 -11.10
N LEU A 114 1.56 -9.71 -11.73
CA LEU A 114 1.60 -11.07 -12.26
C LEU A 114 2.51 -11.12 -13.50
N ARG A 115 3.15 -12.26 -13.74
CA ARG A 115 4.20 -12.38 -14.75
C ARG A 115 3.67 -12.64 -16.14
N THR A 116 2.61 -13.45 -16.22
CA THR A 116 2.05 -13.90 -17.50
C THR A 116 0.67 -13.30 -17.77
N GLU A 117 0.30 -13.21 -19.05
CA GLU A 117 -1.04 -12.78 -19.44
C GLU A 117 -2.11 -13.78 -18.98
N ALA A 118 -1.80 -15.08 -18.96
CA ALA A 118 -2.70 -16.10 -18.47
C ALA A 118 -3.03 -15.92 -16.98
N GLU A 119 -2.02 -15.70 -16.12
CA GLU A 119 -2.24 -15.38 -14.70
C GLU A 119 -3.05 -14.11 -14.52
N ARG A 120 -2.78 -13.08 -15.33
CA ARG A 120 -3.52 -11.82 -15.30
C ARG A 120 -4.97 -12.01 -15.70
N ALA A 121 -5.24 -12.73 -16.79
CA ALA A 121 -6.59 -13.00 -17.27
C ALA A 121 -7.41 -13.80 -16.22
N GLN A 122 -6.84 -14.86 -15.67
CA GLN A 122 -7.46 -15.63 -14.60
C GLN A 122 -7.76 -14.77 -13.36
N ARG A 123 -6.81 -13.91 -13.00
CA ARG A 123 -7.00 -13.02 -11.86
C ARG A 123 -8.02 -11.93 -12.14
N MET A 124 -8.09 -11.39 -13.35
CA MET A 124 -9.12 -10.44 -13.76
C MET A 124 -10.52 -11.04 -13.64
N GLU A 125 -10.71 -12.26 -14.12
CA GLU A 125 -11.97 -12.98 -13.99
C GLU A 125 -12.36 -13.16 -12.51
N ALA A 126 -11.41 -13.55 -11.66
CA ALA A 126 -11.66 -13.66 -10.22
C ALA A 126 -12.01 -12.30 -9.57
N ASP A 127 -11.29 -11.23 -9.92
CA ASP A 127 -11.56 -9.88 -9.40
C ASP A 127 -12.94 -9.36 -9.87
N ASP A 128 -13.35 -9.66 -11.13
CA ASP A 128 -14.66 -9.28 -11.68
C ASP A 128 -15.80 -10.07 -10.99
N ASN A 129 -15.63 -11.37 -10.78
CA ASN A 129 -16.57 -12.21 -10.03
C ASN A 129 -16.73 -11.76 -8.58
N ASP A 130 -15.64 -11.40 -7.91
CA ASP A 130 -15.68 -10.85 -6.56
C ASP A 130 -16.44 -9.52 -6.50
N ALA A 131 -16.26 -8.66 -7.49
CA ALA A 131 -16.98 -7.39 -7.60
C ALA A 131 -18.50 -7.60 -7.86
N GLU A 132 -18.88 -8.59 -8.68
CA GLU A 132 -20.28 -8.97 -8.91
C GLU A 132 -20.92 -9.54 -7.65
N ASN A 133 -20.23 -10.43 -6.96
CA ASN A 133 -20.70 -11.00 -5.70
C ASN A 133 -20.85 -9.94 -4.61
N LEU A 134 -19.97 -8.94 -4.59
CA LEU A 134 -20.09 -7.81 -3.68
C LEU A 134 -21.33 -6.98 -3.98
N LEU A 135 -21.59 -6.64 -5.24
CA LEU A 135 -22.77 -5.86 -5.64
C LEU A 135 -24.09 -6.60 -5.39
N ALA A 136 -24.10 -7.92 -5.60
CA ALA A 136 -25.27 -8.76 -5.38
C ALA A 136 -25.55 -9.04 -3.89
N GLY A 137 -24.49 -9.33 -3.11
CA GLY A 137 -24.61 -9.79 -1.72
C GLY A 137 -24.34 -8.72 -0.66
N GLY A 138 -23.96 -7.52 -1.06
CA GLY A 138 -23.65 -6.39 -0.19
C GLY A 138 -22.29 -6.45 0.49
N LEU A 139 -21.86 -5.29 0.99
CA LEU A 139 -20.53 -5.10 1.57
C LEU A 139 -20.28 -5.97 2.81
N GLU A 140 -21.27 -6.12 3.68
CA GLU A 140 -21.11 -6.89 4.91
C GLU A 140 -20.85 -8.38 4.62
N SER A 141 -21.60 -8.98 3.69
CA SER A 141 -21.41 -10.36 3.25
C SER A 141 -20.01 -10.55 2.63
N PHE A 142 -19.57 -9.57 1.83
CA PHE A 142 -18.24 -9.57 1.25
C PHE A 142 -17.15 -9.51 2.34
N VAL A 143 -17.24 -8.57 3.29
CA VAL A 143 -16.30 -8.43 4.39
C VAL A 143 -16.23 -9.69 5.25
N ASN A 144 -17.37 -10.34 5.52
CA ASN A 144 -17.42 -11.61 6.27
C ASN A 144 -16.56 -12.70 5.59
N ARG A 145 -16.65 -12.84 4.25
CA ARG A 145 -15.81 -13.79 3.51
C ARG A 145 -14.35 -13.34 3.46
N TRP A 146 -14.11 -12.05 3.24
CA TRP A 146 -12.79 -11.46 3.15
C TRP A 146 -11.97 -11.69 4.42
N GLU A 147 -12.58 -11.53 5.59
CA GLU A 147 -11.92 -11.73 6.89
C GLU A 147 -11.55 -13.20 7.18
N GLN A 148 -12.15 -14.15 6.47
CA GLN A 148 -11.83 -15.57 6.60
C GLN A 148 -10.69 -16.03 5.67
N LEU A 149 -10.16 -15.17 4.81
CA LEU A 149 -9.05 -15.53 3.95
C LEU A 149 -7.81 -15.93 4.79
N PRO A 150 -7.07 -16.96 4.38
CA PRO A 150 -5.85 -17.41 5.08
C PRO A 150 -4.83 -16.27 5.29
N LEU A 151 -4.87 -15.27 4.43
CA LEU A 151 -4.03 -14.07 4.50
C LEU A 151 -4.17 -13.30 5.83
N PHE A 152 -5.32 -13.44 6.52
CA PHE A 152 -5.65 -12.73 7.77
C PHE A 152 -5.71 -13.66 8.98
N GLU A 153 -5.19 -14.88 8.88
CA GLU A 153 -5.22 -15.86 9.99
C GLU A 153 -4.52 -15.32 11.25
N SER A 154 -3.41 -14.62 11.07
CA SER A 154 -2.67 -13.98 12.17
C SER A 154 -3.51 -12.98 12.97
N GLN A 155 -4.47 -12.31 12.32
CA GLN A 155 -5.32 -11.29 12.96
C GLN A 155 -6.32 -11.87 13.95
N LYS A 156 -6.62 -13.17 13.91
CA LYS A 156 -7.49 -13.84 14.88
C LYS A 156 -6.96 -13.77 16.30
N ARG A 157 -5.64 -13.55 16.47
CA ARG A 157 -4.97 -13.42 17.77
C ARG A 157 -5.01 -12.01 18.34
N LEU A 158 -5.40 -11.03 17.53
CA LEU A 158 -5.49 -9.64 17.97
C LEU A 158 -6.63 -9.46 18.99
N PRO A 159 -6.49 -8.52 19.93
CA PRO A 159 -7.55 -8.18 20.87
C PRO A 159 -8.88 -7.88 20.16
N PRO A 160 -10.03 -8.25 20.75
CA PRO A 160 -11.34 -8.04 20.11
C PRO A 160 -11.57 -6.60 19.66
N HIS A 161 -11.25 -5.61 20.48
CA HIS A 161 -11.45 -4.19 20.15
C HIS A 161 -10.63 -3.74 18.92
N ILE A 162 -9.46 -4.32 18.67
CA ILE A 162 -8.65 -4.04 17.46
C ILE A 162 -9.32 -4.65 16.24
N ARG A 163 -9.81 -5.88 16.35
CA ARG A 163 -10.54 -6.56 15.26
C ARG A 163 -11.84 -5.84 14.92
N ASP A 164 -12.58 -5.40 15.93
CA ASP A 164 -13.83 -4.65 15.76
C ASP A 164 -13.56 -3.30 15.10
N PHE A 165 -12.52 -2.59 15.52
CA PHE A 165 -12.12 -1.33 14.88
C PHE A 165 -11.71 -1.53 13.42
N GLN A 166 -10.98 -2.60 13.10
CA GLN A 166 -10.63 -2.94 11.72
C GLN A 166 -11.87 -3.28 10.91
N ARG A 167 -12.81 -4.07 11.46
CA ARG A 167 -14.06 -4.40 10.80
C ARG A 167 -14.90 -3.15 10.50
N HIS A 168 -15.02 -2.21 11.42
CA HIS A 168 -15.70 -0.94 11.17
C HIS A 168 -15.10 -0.19 9.98
N ARG A 169 -13.78 -0.14 9.88
CA ARG A 169 -13.10 0.48 8.72
C ARG A 169 -13.41 -0.24 7.41
N ARG A 170 -13.46 -1.58 7.43
CA ARG A 170 -13.81 -2.40 6.25
C ARG A 170 -15.26 -2.20 5.81
N LEU A 171 -16.14 -1.82 6.71
CA LEU A 171 -17.55 -1.53 6.43
C LEU A 171 -17.81 -0.06 6.10
N ASP A 172 -16.82 0.84 6.24
CA ASP A 172 -16.93 2.27 5.95
C ASP A 172 -16.65 2.58 4.46
N HIS A 173 -17.37 1.87 3.57
CA HIS A 173 -17.25 2.01 2.12
C HIS A 173 -18.61 1.86 1.44
N THR A 174 -18.70 2.30 0.17
CA THR A 174 -19.83 1.95 -0.68
C THR A 174 -19.52 0.66 -1.46
N PRO A 175 -20.51 -0.23 -1.65
CA PRO A 175 -20.33 -1.44 -2.47
C PRO A 175 -19.84 -1.12 -3.90
N GLU A 176 -20.39 -0.07 -4.52
CA GLU A 176 -20.06 0.37 -5.87
C GLU A 176 -18.61 0.89 -5.97
N GLY A 177 -18.16 1.60 -4.93
CA GLY A 177 -16.79 2.10 -4.85
C GLY A 177 -15.78 0.94 -4.74
N ILE A 178 -16.04 -0.02 -3.86
CA ILE A 178 -15.18 -1.18 -3.67
C ILE A 178 -15.20 -2.12 -4.89
N ALA A 179 -16.36 -2.33 -5.52
CA ALA A 179 -16.45 -3.08 -6.76
C ALA A 179 -15.65 -2.42 -7.90
N TRP A 180 -15.73 -1.09 -8.00
CA TRP A 180 -14.92 -0.32 -8.95
C TRP A 180 -13.41 -0.48 -8.64
N ALA A 181 -13.01 -0.35 -7.37
CA ALA A 181 -11.62 -0.52 -6.98
C ALA A 181 -11.09 -1.94 -7.29
N HIS A 182 -11.91 -2.96 -7.12
CA HIS A 182 -11.57 -4.34 -7.49
C HIS A 182 -11.32 -4.47 -8.99
N ARG A 183 -12.23 -3.95 -9.82
CA ARG A 183 -12.17 -4.00 -11.28
C ARG A 183 -11.10 -3.10 -11.89
N THR A 184 -10.67 -2.03 -11.21
CA THR A 184 -9.70 -1.08 -11.74
C THR A 184 -8.31 -1.25 -11.13
N LEU A 185 -8.24 -1.48 -9.81
CA LEU A 185 -6.99 -1.58 -9.06
C LEU A 185 -6.64 -3.03 -8.68
N GLY A 186 -7.45 -4.00 -9.10
CA GLY A 186 -7.20 -5.43 -8.89
C GLY A 186 -5.84 -5.85 -9.43
N LEU A 187 -5.30 -6.94 -8.89
CA LEU A 187 -3.98 -7.43 -9.31
C LEU A 187 -3.97 -7.90 -10.78
N GLY A 188 -5.12 -8.37 -11.28
CA GLY A 188 -5.29 -8.73 -12.68
C GLY A 188 -5.20 -7.56 -13.64
N ARG A 189 -5.66 -6.36 -13.22
CA ARG A 189 -5.60 -5.12 -14.01
C ARG A 189 -4.25 -4.42 -13.93
N MET A 190 -3.48 -4.69 -12.87
CA MET A 190 -2.15 -4.11 -12.69
C MET A 190 -1.17 -4.67 -13.73
N PRO A 191 -0.49 -3.82 -14.50
CA PRO A 191 0.60 -4.30 -15.36
C PRO A 191 1.75 -4.88 -14.54
N SER A 192 2.55 -5.77 -15.14
CA SER A 192 3.73 -6.34 -14.49
C SER A 192 4.84 -5.31 -14.36
N ALA A 193 5.30 -5.05 -13.13
CA ALA A 193 6.40 -4.14 -12.85
C ALA A 193 7.77 -4.85 -12.80
N TRP A 194 7.84 -6.17 -12.96
CA TRP A 194 9.07 -6.95 -12.78
C TRP A 194 10.25 -6.47 -13.62
N LYS A 195 10.01 -6.08 -14.88
CA LYS A 195 11.06 -5.54 -15.75
C LYS A 195 11.46 -4.12 -15.34
N LEU A 196 10.48 -3.28 -14.96
CA LEU A 196 10.74 -1.90 -14.55
C LEU A 196 11.53 -1.81 -13.25
N VAL A 197 11.33 -2.76 -12.34
CA VAL A 197 12.03 -2.82 -11.06
C VAL A 197 13.54 -3.06 -11.24
N GLN A 198 13.97 -3.75 -12.30
CA GLN A 198 15.39 -3.98 -12.60
C GLN A 198 16.15 -2.67 -12.83
N ASP A 199 15.45 -1.67 -13.37
CA ASP A 199 16.00 -0.34 -13.69
C ASP A 199 15.50 0.75 -12.73
N ALA A 200 14.94 0.36 -11.57
CA ALA A 200 14.38 1.29 -10.61
C ALA A 200 15.44 2.29 -10.09
N ARG A 201 15.12 3.59 -10.23
CA ARG A 201 15.98 4.69 -9.79
C ARG A 201 15.68 5.18 -8.38
N VAL A 202 14.64 4.64 -7.75
CA VAL A 202 14.22 4.98 -6.40
C VAL A 202 14.63 3.88 -5.42
N ARG A 203 14.86 4.25 -4.18
CA ARG A 203 15.14 3.32 -3.10
C ARG A 203 13.88 2.53 -2.76
N LEU A 204 13.98 1.21 -2.74
CA LEU A 204 12.90 0.34 -2.33
C LEU A 204 13.19 -0.29 -0.97
N ARG A 205 12.29 -0.13 -0.03
CA ARG A 205 12.30 -0.80 1.27
C ARG A 205 11.10 -1.74 1.31
N ILE A 206 11.38 -3.02 1.28
CA ILE A 206 10.38 -4.07 1.13
C ILE A 206 10.14 -4.68 2.50
N VAL A 207 8.90 -4.68 2.95
CA VAL A 207 8.50 -5.17 4.27
C VAL A 207 7.43 -6.23 4.12
N ALA A 208 7.58 -7.35 4.83
CA ALA A 208 6.56 -8.37 4.96
C ALA A 208 6.44 -8.80 6.43
N GLY A 209 5.29 -9.29 6.86
CA GLY A 209 5.21 -9.97 8.14
C GLY A 209 5.93 -11.31 8.10
N GLU A 210 6.56 -11.70 9.21
CA GLU A 210 7.27 -12.98 9.33
C GLU A 210 6.37 -14.19 9.04
N GLN A 211 5.08 -14.07 9.37
CA GLN A 211 4.07 -15.12 9.22
C GLN A 211 3.37 -15.09 7.84
N ASP A 212 3.65 -14.10 7.01
CA ASP A 212 3.12 -14.00 5.65
C ASP A 212 4.10 -14.63 4.65
N GLU A 213 4.13 -15.96 4.58
CA GLU A 213 5.08 -16.72 3.76
C GLU A 213 5.04 -16.29 2.29
N LYS A 214 3.85 -16.05 1.75
CA LYS A 214 3.67 -15.63 0.36
C LYS A 214 4.36 -14.30 0.07
N PHE A 215 4.07 -13.26 0.85
CA PHE A 215 4.62 -11.93 0.59
C PHE A 215 6.06 -11.79 1.10
N LYS A 216 6.49 -12.65 2.01
CA LYS A 216 7.90 -12.80 2.39
C LYS A 216 8.73 -13.31 1.20
N ALA A 217 8.27 -14.38 0.54
CA ALA A 217 8.94 -14.92 -0.65
C ALA A 217 8.96 -13.91 -1.80
N LEU A 218 7.82 -13.26 -2.11
CA LEU A 218 7.73 -12.20 -3.12
C LEU A 218 8.63 -11.00 -2.79
N GLY A 219 8.69 -10.62 -1.53
CA GLY A 219 9.52 -9.51 -1.06
C GLY A 219 11.02 -9.80 -1.19
N GLN A 220 11.45 -11.03 -0.92
CA GLN A 220 12.82 -11.48 -1.14
C GLN A 220 13.18 -11.47 -2.63
N GLU A 221 12.29 -11.95 -3.49
CA GLU A 221 12.52 -11.92 -4.93
C GLU A 221 12.60 -10.48 -5.47
N LEU A 222 11.72 -9.58 -5.01
CA LEU A 222 11.75 -8.17 -5.36
C LEU A 222 13.06 -7.49 -4.89
N PHE A 223 13.53 -7.82 -3.69
CA PHE A 223 14.82 -7.38 -3.16
C PHE A 223 15.99 -7.81 -4.04
N MET A 224 16.00 -9.04 -4.51
CA MET A 224 17.05 -9.56 -5.40
C MET A 224 17.02 -8.94 -6.80
N THR A 225 15.89 -8.37 -7.18
CA THR A 225 15.66 -7.79 -8.52
C THR A 225 16.01 -6.31 -8.59
N ALA A 226 15.70 -5.54 -7.54
CA ALA A 226 15.85 -4.08 -7.54
C ALA A 226 17.26 -3.63 -7.13
N PRO A 227 17.88 -2.66 -7.85
CA PRO A 227 19.27 -2.25 -7.62
C PRO A 227 19.54 -1.63 -6.24
N ASP A 228 18.60 -0.82 -5.72
CA ASP A 228 18.71 -0.19 -4.38
C ASP A 228 17.51 -0.62 -3.54
N ALA A 229 17.51 -1.90 -3.16
CA ALA A 229 16.48 -2.47 -2.32
C ALA A 229 17.03 -2.96 -0.98
N ARG A 230 16.16 -3.00 0.03
CA ARG A 230 16.36 -3.74 1.27
C ARG A 230 15.08 -4.48 1.61
N PHE A 231 15.22 -5.67 2.17
CA PHE A 231 14.11 -6.50 2.62
C PHE A 231 14.14 -6.68 4.14
N ARG A 232 12.96 -6.61 4.76
CA ARG A 232 12.78 -6.86 6.18
C ARG A 232 11.52 -7.68 6.44
N ALA A 233 11.67 -8.81 7.14
CA ALA A 233 10.56 -9.52 7.75
C ALA A 233 10.30 -8.97 9.16
N ILE A 234 9.05 -8.64 9.49
CA ILE A 234 8.66 -8.10 10.79
C ILE A 234 8.21 -9.24 11.70
N PRO A 235 8.90 -9.44 12.84
CA PRO A 235 8.59 -10.53 13.74
C PRO A 235 7.15 -10.48 14.27
N GLY A 236 6.51 -11.65 14.34
CA GLY A 236 5.19 -11.84 14.93
C GLY A 236 4.02 -11.24 14.14
N ALA A 237 4.27 -10.62 12.99
CA ALA A 237 3.25 -10.02 12.14
C ALA A 237 2.91 -10.95 10.96
N GLY A 238 1.64 -10.91 10.54
CA GLY A 238 1.16 -11.45 9.28
C GLY A 238 1.10 -10.37 8.20
N HIS A 239 0.04 -10.40 7.37
CA HIS A 239 -0.04 -9.52 6.20
C HIS A 239 -0.17 -8.03 6.55
N ASP A 240 -0.96 -7.68 7.57
CA ASP A 240 -1.17 -6.29 7.99
C ASP A 240 -0.18 -5.89 9.09
N VAL A 241 1.07 -5.66 8.68
CA VAL A 241 2.16 -5.26 9.60
C VAL A 241 1.84 -3.98 10.37
N ALA A 242 1.11 -3.03 9.74
CA ALA A 242 0.74 -1.76 10.38
C ALA A 242 -0.24 -1.96 11.55
N LEU A 243 -1.09 -2.96 11.45
CA LEU A 243 -2.03 -3.36 12.51
C LEU A 243 -1.38 -4.28 13.55
N GLU A 244 -0.59 -5.26 13.09
CA GLU A 244 -0.12 -6.37 13.91
C GLU A 244 1.16 -6.05 14.68
N ASN A 245 2.03 -5.19 14.14
CA ASN A 245 3.24 -4.71 14.82
C ASN A 245 3.64 -3.28 14.39
N PRO A 246 2.82 -2.27 14.74
CA PRO A 246 3.04 -0.88 14.34
C PRO A 246 4.36 -0.30 14.86
N VAL A 247 4.83 -0.74 16.02
CA VAL A 247 6.09 -0.28 16.61
C VAL A 247 7.29 -0.75 15.81
N ALA A 248 7.31 -2.00 15.37
CA ALA A 248 8.39 -2.51 14.52
C ALA A 248 8.34 -1.84 13.14
N LEU A 249 7.16 -1.64 12.56
CA LEU A 249 7.02 -0.89 11.32
C LEU A 249 7.56 0.54 11.45
N ALA A 250 7.25 1.25 12.53
CA ALA A 250 7.77 2.58 12.78
C ALA A 250 9.30 2.62 12.87
N ARG A 251 9.94 1.58 13.39
CA ARG A 251 11.42 1.46 13.41
C ARG A 251 11.97 1.32 11.98
N GLU A 252 11.34 0.50 11.14
CA GLU A 252 11.77 0.36 9.73
C GLU A 252 11.59 1.65 8.94
N ILE A 253 10.50 2.40 9.18
CA ILE A 253 10.30 3.72 8.58
C ILE A 253 11.43 4.67 9.01
N ARG A 254 11.76 4.75 10.31
CA ARG A 254 12.87 5.58 10.80
C ARG A 254 14.20 5.21 10.15
N THR A 255 14.49 3.91 10.03
CA THR A 255 15.70 3.42 9.37
C THR A 255 15.78 3.87 7.92
N ALA A 256 14.67 3.74 7.17
CA ALA A 256 14.59 4.18 5.78
C ALA A 256 14.85 5.69 5.62
N LEU A 257 14.28 6.50 6.51
CA LEU A 257 14.48 7.96 6.52
C LEU A 257 15.94 8.35 6.85
N ALA A 258 16.57 7.65 7.80
CA ALA A 258 17.97 7.91 8.18
C ALA A 258 18.95 7.53 7.05
N ASP A 259 18.72 6.41 6.35
CA ASP A 259 19.53 6.01 5.19
C ASP A 259 19.51 7.04 4.06
N ALA A 260 18.41 7.77 3.90
CA ALA A 260 18.28 8.79 2.88
C ALA A 260 19.16 10.02 3.15
N THR A 261 19.37 10.35 4.41
CA THR A 261 20.20 11.52 4.81
C THR A 261 21.69 11.23 4.73
N SER A 262 22.11 9.96 4.95
CA SER A 262 23.53 9.57 4.97
C SER A 262 24.18 9.50 3.58
N THR A 263 23.42 9.24 2.53
CA THR A 263 23.95 9.14 1.15
C THR A 263 24.03 10.45 0.40
N SER A 264 23.45 11.55 0.92
CA SER A 264 23.59 12.88 0.33
C SER A 264 24.98 13.51 0.56
N SER A 265 25.84 12.89 1.37
CA SER A 265 27.18 13.37 1.70
C SER A 265 28.32 12.76 0.87
N HIS A 266 28.03 11.88 -0.09
CA HIS A 266 29.06 11.34 -1.00
C HIS A 266 28.63 11.58 -2.45
N PRO A 267 29.25 12.55 -3.18
CA PRO A 267 29.08 12.62 -4.63
C PRO A 267 29.65 11.32 -5.23
N ARG A 268 28.85 10.67 -6.05
CA ARG A 268 29.36 9.57 -6.89
C ARG A 268 30.33 10.20 -7.89
N ASN A 269 31.64 9.96 -7.71
CA ASN A 269 32.64 10.18 -8.73
C ASN A 269 32.44 9.24 -9.91
#